data_a683f291347d7aca033bef1e0aa66c32
#
_entry.id   a683f291347d7aca033bef1e0aa66c32
#
_cell.length_a   1.000
_cell.length_b   1.000
_cell.length_c   1.000
_cell.angle_alpha   90.00
_cell.angle_beta   90.00
_cell.angle_gamma   90.00
#
_symmetry.space_group_name_H-M   'P 1'
#
loop_
_entity.id
_entity.type
_entity.pdbx_description
1 polymer ?
#
loop_
_entity_poly.entity_id
_entity_poly.type
_entity_poly.pdbx_seq_one_letter_code
_entity_poly.pdbx_strand_id
1 'polypeptide(L)' 'MPAHSPIDGAIMLVEYNNHRFLRKVKKLADLTVILQSFDKEYDAETAQINECTFIGRAAKLEVTL' A
#
# COMPACT_ATOMS: atom_id res chain seq x y z
N MET A 1 13.97 3.47 12.25
CA MET A 1 14.09 3.29 10.79
C MET A 1 13.18 4.24 10.07
N PRO A 2 13.68 4.89 9.06
CA PRO A 2 12.79 5.74 8.28
C PRO A 2 11.74 4.89 7.56
N ALA A 3 10.55 5.43 7.44
CA ALA A 3 9.51 4.79 6.66
C ALA A 3 9.91 4.81 5.18
N HIS A 4 9.52 3.78 4.46
CA HIS A 4 9.71 3.75 3.02
C HIS A 4 8.79 4.76 2.35
N SER A 5 9.24 5.29 1.23
CA SER A 5 8.36 6.09 0.39
C SER A 5 7.45 5.17 -0.41
N PRO A 6 6.23 5.63 -0.74
CA PRO A 6 5.37 4.83 -1.60
C PRO A 6 5.99 4.65 -2.98
N ILE A 7 5.90 3.42 -3.50
CA ILE A 7 6.43 3.09 -4.82
C ILE A 7 5.24 2.78 -5.72
N ASP A 8 5.08 3.55 -6.77
CA ASP A 8 3.95 3.39 -7.69
C ASP A 8 3.95 1.99 -8.33
N GLY A 9 2.84 1.31 -8.23
CA GLY A 9 2.67 -0.03 -8.79
C GLY A 9 3.20 -1.16 -7.93
N ALA A 10 3.81 -0.87 -6.79
CA ALA A 10 4.38 -1.90 -5.93
C ALA A 10 3.38 -2.41 -4.92
N ILE A 11 3.59 -3.65 -4.49
CA ILE A 11 2.86 -4.22 -3.36
C ILE A 11 3.65 -3.88 -2.11
N MET A 12 3.00 -3.22 -1.17
CA MET A 12 3.66 -2.74 0.03
C MET A 12 2.88 -3.14 1.28
N LEU A 13 3.63 -3.33 2.37
CA LEU A 13 3.03 -3.42 3.68
C LEU A 13 2.80 -1.99 4.17
N VAL A 14 1.54 -1.66 4.39
CA VAL A 14 1.10 -0.31 4.70
C VAL A 14 0.36 -0.31 6.03
N GLU A 15 0.66 0.67 6.87
CA GLU A 15 -0.13 0.93 8.06
C GLU A 15 -0.97 2.18 7.80
N TYR A 16 -2.28 2.03 7.93
CA TYR A 16 -3.25 3.09 7.71
C TYR A 16 -4.43 2.86 8.64
N ASN A 17 -4.88 3.92 9.30
CA ASN A 17 -6.01 3.86 10.22
C ASN A 17 -5.82 2.80 11.33
N ASN A 18 -4.61 2.67 11.83
CA ASN A 18 -4.23 1.70 12.87
C ASN A 18 -4.32 0.24 12.43
N HIS A 19 -4.40 0.00 11.13
CA HIS A 19 -4.39 -1.33 10.56
C HIS A 19 -3.17 -1.50 9.65
N ARG A 20 -2.60 -2.69 9.66
CA ARG A 20 -1.52 -3.06 8.76
C ARG A 20 -2.03 -4.04 7.73
N PHE A 21 -1.74 -3.79 6.48
CA PHE A 21 -2.18 -4.67 5.40
C PHE A 21 -1.26 -4.57 4.21
N LEU A 22 -1.31 -5.61 3.38
CA LEU A 22 -0.63 -5.59 2.08
C LEU A 22 -1.57 -5.00 1.06
N ARG A 23 -1.08 -4.01 0.32
CA ARG A 23 -1.87 -3.35 -0.71
C ARG A 23 -0.99 -3.02 -1.90
N LYS A 24 -1.60 -3.04 -3.08
CA LYS A 24 -0.94 -2.49 -4.24
C LYS A 24 -1.11 -0.98 -4.20
N VAL A 25 0.01 -0.28 -4.23
CA VAL A 25 0.03 1.17 -4.10
C VAL A 25 0.08 1.79 -5.48
N LYS A 26 -0.81 2.75 -5.74
CA LYS A 26 -0.77 3.58 -6.93
C LYS A 26 -0.66 5.02 -6.50
N LYS A 27 0.36 5.70 -6.99
CA LYS A 27 0.53 7.13 -6.71
C LYS A 27 -0.32 7.93 -7.67
N LEU A 28 -1.13 8.81 -7.11
CA LEU A 28 -1.82 9.82 -7.87
C LEU A 28 -1.00 11.12 -7.84
N ALA A 29 -1.50 12.12 -8.52
CA ALA A 29 -0.89 13.44 -8.47
C ALA A 29 -0.87 13.95 -7.04
N ASP A 30 0.11 14.77 -6.71
CA ASP A 30 0.29 15.38 -5.39
C ASP A 30 0.64 14.32 -4.33
N LEU A 31 0.03 14.41 -3.16
CA LEU A 31 0.37 13.58 -2.01
C LEU A 31 -0.69 12.52 -1.74
N THR A 32 -1.29 12.00 -2.82
CA THR A 32 -2.39 11.05 -2.72
C THR A 32 -1.98 9.70 -3.30
N VAL A 33 -2.42 8.63 -2.64
CA VAL A 33 -2.21 7.27 -3.11
C VAL A 33 -3.52 6.51 -3.10
N ILE A 34 -3.60 5.51 -3.98
CA ILE A 34 -4.67 4.52 -3.95
C ILE A 34 -4.10 3.23 -3.40
N LEU A 35 -4.77 2.67 -2.41
CA LEU A 35 -4.43 1.41 -1.78
C LEU A 35 -5.40 0.36 -2.28
N GLN A 36 -4.94 -0.48 -3.21
CA GLN A 36 -5.79 -1.49 -3.84
C GLN A 36 -5.71 -2.81 -3.08
N SER A 37 -6.86 -3.36 -2.74
CA SER A 37 -6.97 -4.67 -2.15
C SER A 37 -6.78 -5.75 -3.22
N PHE A 38 -6.31 -6.92 -2.80
CA PHE A 38 -6.27 -8.09 -3.66
C PHE A 38 -7.64 -8.77 -3.76
N ASP A 39 -8.53 -8.44 -2.83
CA ASP A 39 -9.87 -8.98 -2.82
C ASP A 39 -10.80 -8.04 -3.56
N LYS A 40 -11.45 -8.56 -4.60
CA LYS A 40 -12.35 -7.76 -5.43
C LYS A 40 -13.60 -7.29 -4.69
N GLU A 41 -13.91 -7.89 -3.56
CA GLU A 41 -15.04 -7.48 -2.74
C GLU A 41 -14.79 -6.18 -2.00
N TYR A 42 -13.54 -5.76 -1.89
CA TYR A 42 -13.19 -4.53 -1.20
C TYR A 42 -12.82 -3.46 -2.21
N ASP A 43 -13.39 -2.29 -2.02
CA ASP A 43 -13.08 -1.13 -2.86
C ASP A 43 -11.67 -0.61 -2.54
N ALA A 44 -11.06 -0.01 -3.53
CA ALA A 44 -9.79 0.66 -3.33
C ALA A 44 -9.99 1.88 -2.44
N GLU A 45 -9.06 2.12 -1.54
CA GLU A 45 -9.10 3.28 -0.67
C GLU A 45 -8.15 4.35 -1.18
N THR A 46 -8.61 5.59 -1.17
CA THR A 46 -7.78 6.74 -1.48
C THR A 46 -7.34 7.38 -0.17
N ALA A 47 -6.04 7.57 -0.02
CA ALA A 47 -5.48 8.12 1.19
C ALA A 47 -4.39 9.12 0.86
N GLN A 48 -4.10 10.01 1.81
CA GLN A 48 -2.95 10.91 1.68
C GLN A 48 -1.70 10.19 2.16
N ILE A 49 -0.57 10.50 1.51
CA ILE A 49 0.69 9.84 1.83
C ILE A 49 1.05 10.04 3.30
N ASN A 50 0.79 11.23 3.85
CA ASN A 50 1.12 11.52 5.24
C ASN A 50 0.22 10.79 6.25
N GLU A 51 -0.87 10.20 5.81
CA GLU A 51 -1.73 9.37 6.67
C GLU A 51 -1.29 7.92 6.71
N CYS A 52 -0.35 7.54 5.86
CA CYS A 52 0.11 6.17 5.71
C CYS A 52 1.54 6.02 6.20
N THR A 53 1.84 4.85 6.73
CA THR A 53 3.21 4.44 6.99
C THR A 53 3.52 3.27 6.07
N PHE A 54 4.48 3.46 5.17
CA PHE A 54 4.89 2.41 4.24
C PHE A 54 6.05 1.66 4.89
N ILE A 55 5.77 0.45 5.36
CA ILE A 55 6.72 -0.31 6.18
C ILE A 55 7.76 -1.00 5.32
N GLY A 56 7.33 -1.56 4.19
CA GLY A 56 8.24 -2.24 3.31
C GLY A 56 7.58 -2.64 2.01
N ARG A 57 8.41 -3.07 1.07
CA ARG A 57 7.97 -3.54 -0.23
C ARG A 57 8.01 -5.06 -0.27
N ALA A 58 6.98 -5.68 -0.80
CA ALA A 58 7.00 -7.11 -1.08
C ALA A 58 7.91 -7.35 -2.28
N ALA A 59 9.06 -7.96 -2.05
CA ALA A 59 10.03 -8.22 -3.11
C ALA A 59 9.62 -9.43 -3.93
N LYS A 60 8.90 -10.36 -3.33
CA LYS A 60 8.52 -11.59 -3.99
C LYS A 60 7.24 -12.10 -3.35
N LEU A 61 6.28 -12.46 -4.19
CA LEU A 61 5.04 -13.07 -3.73
C LEU A 61 5.03 -14.49 -4.25
N GLU A 62 5.16 -15.46 -3.35
CA GLU A 62 5.07 -16.86 -3.70
C GLU A 62 3.78 -17.44 -3.17
N VAL A 63 3.06 -18.11 -4.04
CA VAL A 63 1.90 -18.91 -3.64
C VAL A 63 2.27 -20.36 -3.84
N THR A 64 2.28 -21.09 -2.76
CA THR A 64 2.51 -22.53 -2.79
C THR A 64 1.16 -23.22 -2.64
N LEU A 65 0.81 -23.97 -3.63
CA LEU A 65 -0.44 -24.74 -3.64
C LEU A 65 -0.19 -26.17 -3.20
#